data_fbc17b8bc945d4a5d9b1f72170f7e19e
#
_entry.id   fbc17b8bc945d4a5d9b1f72170f7e19e
#
_cell.length_a   1.000
_cell.length_b   1.000
_cell.length_c   1.000
_cell.angle_alpha   90.00
_cell.angle_beta   90.00
_cell.angle_gamma   90.00
#
_symmetry.space_group_name_H-M   'P 1'
#
loop_
_entity.id
_entity.type
_entity.pdbx_description
1 polymer ?
#
loop_
_entity_poly.entity_id
_entity_poly.type
_entity_poly.pdbx_seq_one_letter_code
_entity_poly.pdbx_strand_id
1 'polypeptide(L)'
;MVIWLVGMSGVGKTTIADILFKKISKETNSNAIPIDGDIVRLIDGNNKKETSYSLEARYQNAKRIQEISLALDQSGEDVICSILCIFPDILKENKKIFSNYYEVFLEASLAELERRDTKGLYESARKGEISDFVGYDIEFPIPKAPNIHLKTDQNKTAKELTTIIYDEIYHDLNLANKNTDLKSRLSEARNAIDYAAIVSKLIKPLGG
;
A
#
# COMPACT_ATOMS: atom_id res chain seq x y z
N MET A 1 0.00 -11.39 -7.12
CA MET A 1 -1.15 -10.48 -6.98
C MET A 1 -0.75 -9.26 -6.16
N VAL A 2 -1.23 -8.06 -6.51
CA VAL A 2 -0.93 -6.82 -5.80
C VAL A 2 -2.22 -6.18 -5.28
N ILE A 3 -2.32 -6.01 -3.95
CA ILE A 3 -3.42 -5.34 -3.26
C ILE A 3 -2.93 -3.96 -2.84
N TRP A 4 -3.55 -2.91 -3.36
CA TRP A 4 -3.12 -1.52 -3.17
C TRP A 4 -4.15 -0.76 -2.34
N LEU A 5 -3.88 -0.61 -1.03
CA LEU A 5 -4.75 0.12 -0.10
C LEU A 5 -4.46 1.62 -0.20
N VAL A 6 -5.42 2.37 -0.70
CA VAL A 6 -5.32 3.81 -0.94
C VAL A 6 -6.28 4.58 -0.04
N GLY A 7 -5.88 5.73 0.45
CA GLY A 7 -6.71 6.61 1.26
C GLY A 7 -5.88 7.61 2.06
N MET A 8 -6.53 8.57 2.69
CA MET A 8 -5.90 9.62 3.48
C MET A 8 -5.19 9.09 4.73
N SER A 9 -4.36 9.92 5.36
CA SER A 9 -3.72 9.59 6.64
C SER A 9 -4.79 9.28 7.70
N GLY A 10 -4.53 8.34 8.60
CA GLY A 10 -5.49 7.99 9.68
C GLY A 10 -6.70 7.15 9.24
N VAL A 11 -6.89 6.86 7.94
CA VAL A 11 -8.06 6.08 7.46
C VAL A 11 -8.03 4.59 7.81
N GLY A 12 -6.89 4.07 8.32
CA GLY A 12 -6.77 2.69 8.78
C GLY A 12 -6.07 1.72 7.80
N LYS A 13 -5.37 2.23 6.76
CA LYS A 13 -4.66 1.40 5.77
C LYS A 13 -3.73 0.36 6.39
N THR A 14 -2.79 0.78 7.23
CA THR A 14 -1.81 -0.09 7.89
C THR A 14 -2.49 -1.14 8.75
N THR A 15 -3.51 -0.76 9.53
CA THR A 15 -4.28 -1.68 10.38
C THR A 15 -4.97 -2.76 9.54
N ILE A 16 -5.62 -2.37 8.45
CA ILE A 16 -6.30 -3.31 7.54
C ILE A 16 -5.28 -4.20 6.83
N ALA A 17 -4.14 -3.64 6.37
CA ALA A 17 -3.06 -4.41 5.76
C ALA A 17 -2.51 -5.49 6.71
N ASP A 18 -2.28 -5.17 7.98
CA ASP A 18 -1.78 -6.11 8.99
C ASP A 18 -2.77 -7.25 9.26
N ILE A 19 -4.07 -6.93 9.35
CA ILE A 19 -5.10 -7.94 9.56
C ILE A 19 -5.23 -8.81 8.30
N LEU A 20 -5.21 -8.22 7.12
CA LEU A 20 -5.30 -8.92 5.84
C LEU A 20 -4.09 -9.86 5.65
N PHE A 21 -2.88 -9.38 5.91
CA PHE A 21 -1.67 -10.18 5.90
C PHE A 21 -1.80 -11.43 6.79
N LYS A 22 -2.22 -11.24 8.05
CA LYS A 22 -2.41 -12.35 9.00
C LYS A 22 -3.48 -13.33 8.54
N LYS A 23 -4.57 -12.82 7.95
CA LYS A 23 -5.66 -13.64 7.43
C LYS A 23 -5.21 -14.46 6.23
N ILE A 24 -4.55 -13.86 5.26
CA ILE A 24 -3.99 -14.55 4.08
C ILE A 24 -2.99 -15.63 4.53
N SER A 25 -2.02 -15.28 5.38
CA SER A 25 -1.01 -16.23 5.87
C SER A 25 -1.60 -17.42 6.64
N LYS A 26 -2.74 -17.21 7.32
CA LYS A 26 -3.41 -18.27 8.08
C LYS A 26 -4.28 -19.18 7.21
N GLU A 27 -4.98 -18.59 6.25
CA GLU A 27 -6.05 -19.28 5.50
C GLU A 27 -5.58 -19.78 4.13
N THR A 28 -4.39 -19.34 3.69
CA THR A 28 -3.77 -19.78 2.43
C THR A 28 -2.32 -20.16 2.70
N ASN A 29 -1.70 -20.87 1.75
CA ASN A 29 -0.24 -21.11 1.79
C ASN A 29 0.57 -19.94 1.20
N SER A 30 -0.05 -18.79 0.97
CA SER A 30 0.62 -17.61 0.47
C SER A 30 1.19 -16.78 1.62
N ASN A 31 2.43 -16.30 1.45
CA ASN A 31 3.06 -15.31 2.31
C ASN A 31 3.05 -13.98 1.57
N ALA A 32 1.94 -13.24 1.70
CA ALA A 32 1.88 -11.89 1.14
C ALA A 32 2.96 -11.00 1.77
N ILE A 33 3.55 -10.10 0.99
CA ILE A 33 4.58 -9.18 1.48
C ILE A 33 3.94 -7.81 1.73
N PRO A 34 3.92 -7.35 3.00
CA PRO A 34 3.39 -6.02 3.31
C PRO A 34 4.42 -4.93 2.94
N ILE A 35 3.96 -3.88 2.26
CA ILE A 35 4.72 -2.67 1.96
C ILE A 35 3.98 -1.47 2.52
N ASP A 36 4.58 -0.77 3.48
CA ASP A 36 4.04 0.47 4.02
C ASP A 36 4.77 1.69 3.44
N GLY A 37 4.00 2.62 2.87
CA GLY A 37 4.55 3.82 2.22
C GLY A 37 5.30 4.75 3.16
N ASP A 38 4.97 4.76 4.44
CA ASP A 38 5.69 5.56 5.43
C ASP A 38 7.05 4.91 5.76
N ILE A 39 7.13 3.58 5.79
CA ILE A 39 8.40 2.84 6.00
C ILE A 39 9.32 3.03 4.79
N VAL A 40 8.81 2.91 3.56
CA VAL A 40 9.61 3.12 2.35
C VAL A 40 10.20 4.53 2.33
N ARG A 41 9.42 5.54 2.72
CA ARG A 41 9.89 6.93 2.82
C ARG A 41 11.03 7.10 3.84
N LEU A 42 11.00 6.38 4.96
CA LEU A 42 12.05 6.42 5.99
C LEU A 42 13.37 5.81 5.48
N ILE A 43 13.29 4.73 4.71
CA ILE A 43 14.47 4.06 4.14
C ILE A 43 15.22 4.98 3.16
N ASP A 44 14.51 5.85 2.44
CA ASP A 44 15.09 6.78 1.48
C ASP A 44 15.93 7.91 2.09
N GLY A 45 16.07 7.95 3.41
CA GLY A 45 16.82 9.00 4.07
C GLY A 45 16.17 10.39 3.99
N ASN A 46 14.96 10.51 3.47
CA ASN A 46 14.18 11.75 3.44
C ASN A 46 13.63 12.11 4.84
N ASN A 47 14.48 11.95 5.86
CA ASN A 47 14.18 12.29 7.26
C ASN A 47 14.12 13.79 7.55
N LYS A 48 14.36 14.65 6.56
CA LYS A 48 14.17 16.10 6.71
C LYS A 48 12.67 16.38 6.61
N LYS A 49 12.05 16.63 7.76
CA LYS A 49 10.59 16.82 7.93
C LYS A 49 9.95 17.74 6.88
N GLU A 50 10.64 18.79 6.44
CA GLU A 50 10.10 19.81 5.55
C GLU A 50 9.98 19.39 4.08
N THR A 51 10.84 18.51 3.58
CA THR A 51 10.82 18.08 2.16
C THR A 51 10.11 16.76 1.91
N SER A 52 9.87 15.97 2.94
CA SER A 52 9.32 14.60 2.82
C SER A 52 7.84 14.55 2.38
N TYR A 53 7.12 15.66 2.51
CA TYR A 53 5.70 15.76 2.16
C TYR A 53 5.41 16.55 0.88
N SER A 54 6.44 17.07 0.20
CA SER A 54 6.24 17.75 -1.10
C SER A 54 5.60 16.82 -2.13
N LEU A 55 4.92 17.39 -3.13
CA LEU A 55 4.29 16.63 -4.21
C LEU A 55 5.29 15.73 -4.92
N GLU A 56 6.49 16.26 -5.21
CA GLU A 56 7.57 15.49 -5.86
C GLU A 56 8.02 14.31 -4.99
N ALA A 57 8.29 14.52 -3.71
CA ALA A 57 8.70 13.44 -2.81
C ALA A 57 7.61 12.37 -2.67
N ARG A 58 6.33 12.76 -2.67
CA ARG A 58 5.21 11.82 -2.68
C ARG A 58 5.14 11.02 -3.97
N TYR A 59 5.37 11.67 -5.11
CA TYR A 59 5.37 11.01 -6.42
C TYR A 59 6.49 9.98 -6.51
N GLN A 60 7.71 10.37 -6.15
CA GLN A 60 8.88 9.47 -6.13
C GLN A 60 8.66 8.29 -5.19
N ASN A 61 8.10 8.52 -4.00
CA ASN A 61 7.77 7.45 -3.07
C ASN A 61 6.72 6.48 -3.67
N ALA A 62 5.68 7.00 -4.32
CA ALA A 62 4.66 6.17 -4.95
C ALA A 62 5.22 5.35 -6.13
N LYS A 63 6.09 5.95 -6.96
CA LYS A 63 6.80 5.25 -8.05
C LYS A 63 7.71 4.15 -7.52
N ARG A 64 8.46 4.41 -6.46
CA ARG A 64 9.32 3.41 -5.83
C ARG A 64 8.53 2.22 -5.29
N ILE A 65 7.40 2.48 -4.60
CA ILE A 65 6.52 1.41 -4.13
C ILE A 65 5.96 0.62 -5.32
N GLN A 66 5.61 1.28 -6.42
CA GLN A 66 5.16 0.64 -7.65
C GLN A 66 6.25 -0.30 -8.21
N GLU A 67 7.49 0.16 -8.29
CA GLU A 67 8.64 -0.62 -8.80
C GLU A 67 8.94 -1.83 -7.92
N ILE A 68 8.97 -1.65 -6.58
CA ILE A 68 9.17 -2.75 -5.62
C ILE A 68 8.04 -3.78 -5.77
N SER A 69 6.80 -3.32 -5.82
CA SER A 69 5.64 -4.19 -5.97
C SER A 69 5.66 -4.94 -7.29
N LEU A 70 6.10 -4.30 -8.39
CA LEU A 70 6.22 -4.94 -9.69
C LEU A 70 7.29 -6.03 -9.71
N ALA A 71 8.45 -5.79 -9.10
CA ALA A 71 9.49 -6.79 -8.98
C ALA A 71 9.03 -8.02 -8.19
N LEU A 72 8.28 -7.81 -7.11
CA LEU A 72 7.72 -8.89 -6.29
C LEU A 72 6.61 -9.65 -7.04
N ASP A 73 5.70 -8.94 -7.72
CA ASP A 73 4.63 -9.55 -8.54
C ASP A 73 5.22 -10.41 -9.66
N GLN A 74 6.26 -9.93 -10.35
CA GLN A 74 6.99 -10.69 -11.39
C GLN A 74 7.71 -11.91 -10.82
N SER A 75 8.08 -11.89 -9.55
CA SER A 75 8.64 -13.03 -8.82
C SER A 75 7.58 -13.99 -8.30
N GLY A 76 6.30 -13.72 -8.56
CA GLY A 76 5.17 -14.56 -8.16
C GLY A 76 4.73 -14.36 -6.71
N GLU A 77 5.19 -13.28 -6.06
CA GLU A 77 4.78 -12.95 -4.69
C GLU A 77 3.45 -12.19 -4.66
N ASP A 78 2.67 -12.42 -3.60
CA ASP A 78 1.52 -11.58 -3.29
C ASP A 78 1.98 -10.37 -2.48
N VAL A 79 1.46 -9.18 -2.78
CA VAL A 79 1.90 -7.92 -2.16
C VAL A 79 0.71 -7.15 -1.61
N ILE A 80 0.85 -6.61 -0.40
CA ILE A 80 -0.14 -5.72 0.22
C ILE A 80 0.49 -4.36 0.44
N CYS A 81 0.12 -3.36 -0.36
CA CYS A 81 0.62 -2.00 -0.23
C CYS A 81 -0.33 -1.11 0.57
N SER A 82 0.21 -0.36 1.53
CA SER A 82 -0.48 0.70 2.28
C SER A 82 0.10 2.06 1.90
N ILE A 83 -0.62 2.85 1.12
CA ILE A 83 -0.07 4.11 0.63
C ILE A 83 -1.11 5.25 0.60
N LEU A 84 -0.67 6.48 0.91
CA LEU A 84 -1.36 7.70 0.53
C LEU A 84 -0.92 8.07 -0.88
N CYS A 85 -1.65 7.63 -1.90
CA CYS A 85 -1.38 7.93 -3.30
C CYS A 85 -2.40 8.96 -3.82
N ILE A 86 -1.90 10.12 -4.23
CA ILE A 86 -2.70 11.22 -4.81
C ILE A 86 -2.49 11.36 -6.32
N PHE A 87 -1.94 10.34 -6.96
CA PHE A 87 -1.55 10.35 -8.37
C PHE A 87 -2.40 9.36 -9.18
N PRO A 88 -3.48 9.84 -9.86
CA PRO A 88 -4.36 8.97 -10.63
C PRO A 88 -3.69 8.25 -11.80
N ASP A 89 -2.62 8.81 -12.34
CA ASP A 89 -1.79 8.21 -13.39
C ASP A 89 -1.09 6.94 -12.90
N ILE A 90 -0.53 6.95 -11.69
CA ILE A 90 0.06 5.76 -11.06
C ILE A 90 -1.00 4.67 -10.85
N LEU A 91 -2.17 5.02 -10.32
CA LEU A 91 -3.26 4.05 -10.12
C LEU A 91 -3.74 3.45 -11.47
N LYS A 92 -3.79 4.28 -12.53
CA LYS A 92 -4.13 3.83 -13.88
C LYS A 92 -3.04 2.93 -14.48
N GLU A 93 -1.78 3.24 -14.23
CA GLU A 93 -0.64 2.44 -14.68
C GLU A 93 -0.61 1.08 -13.97
N ASN A 94 -0.86 1.03 -12.66
CA ASN A 94 -0.93 -0.18 -11.87
C ASN A 94 -1.85 -1.25 -12.50
N LYS A 95 -3.02 -0.82 -12.99
CA LYS A 95 -3.99 -1.70 -13.68
C LYS A 95 -3.46 -2.36 -14.95
N LYS A 96 -2.35 -1.85 -15.50
CA LYS A 96 -1.76 -2.36 -16.75
C LYS A 96 -0.51 -3.21 -16.52
N ILE A 97 0.25 -2.90 -15.45
CA ILE A 97 1.57 -3.49 -15.25
C ILE A 97 1.56 -4.69 -14.31
N PHE A 98 0.62 -4.74 -13.35
CA PHE A 98 0.52 -5.85 -12.41
C PHE A 98 -0.24 -7.04 -13.03
N SER A 99 0.19 -8.24 -12.69
CA SER A 99 -0.39 -9.49 -13.20
C SER A 99 -1.84 -9.68 -12.74
N ASN A 100 -2.13 -9.34 -11.48
CA ASN A 100 -3.45 -9.29 -10.86
C ASN A 100 -3.46 -8.17 -9.83
N TYR A 101 -4.34 -7.18 -9.99
CA TYR A 101 -4.33 -5.92 -9.24
C TYR A 101 -5.69 -5.61 -8.61
N TYR A 102 -5.67 -5.37 -7.31
CA TYR A 102 -6.83 -4.90 -6.55
C TYR A 102 -6.56 -3.53 -5.95
N GLU A 103 -7.28 -2.53 -6.45
CA GLU A 103 -7.32 -1.18 -5.88
C GLU A 103 -8.41 -1.11 -4.81
N VAL A 104 -8.00 -0.95 -3.55
CA VAL A 104 -8.90 -0.83 -2.41
C VAL A 104 -8.87 0.61 -1.91
N PHE A 105 -9.94 1.33 -2.13
CA PHE A 105 -10.10 2.70 -1.63
C PHE A 105 -10.75 2.68 -0.25
N LEU A 106 -10.04 3.23 0.73
CA LEU A 106 -10.52 3.42 2.09
C LEU A 106 -10.84 4.90 2.30
N GLU A 107 -12.10 5.17 2.65
CA GLU A 107 -12.63 6.51 2.86
C GLU A 107 -13.06 6.71 4.31
N ALA A 108 -12.85 7.90 4.84
CA ALA A 108 -13.48 8.42 6.04
C ALA A 108 -13.68 9.93 5.89
N SER A 109 -14.65 10.48 6.59
CA SER A 109 -14.86 11.92 6.65
C SER A 109 -13.67 12.63 7.28
N LEU A 110 -13.37 13.85 6.83
CA LEU A 110 -12.27 14.64 7.40
C LEU A 110 -12.42 14.82 8.91
N ALA A 111 -13.62 15.07 9.39
CA ALA A 111 -13.93 15.19 10.83
C ALA A 111 -13.53 13.94 11.62
N GLU A 112 -13.76 12.74 11.05
CA GLU A 112 -13.37 11.49 11.70
C GLU A 112 -11.85 11.27 11.65
N LEU A 113 -11.19 11.65 10.56
CA LEU A 113 -9.73 11.58 10.44
C LEU A 113 -9.03 12.51 11.44
N GLU A 114 -9.54 13.74 11.59
CA GLU A 114 -9.10 14.69 12.62
C GLU A 114 -9.32 14.14 14.03
N ARG A 115 -10.47 13.53 14.30
CA ARG A 115 -10.76 12.93 15.61
C ARG A 115 -9.79 11.79 15.92
N ARG A 116 -9.41 10.99 14.92
CA ARG A 116 -8.44 9.89 15.08
C ARG A 116 -7.02 10.39 15.30
N ASP A 117 -6.58 11.32 14.52
CA ASP A 117 -5.26 11.96 14.42
C ASP A 117 -4.12 11.35 15.28
N THR A 118 -3.93 10.05 15.19
CA THR A 118 -2.98 9.29 16.01
C THR A 118 -1.52 9.73 15.87
N LYS A 119 -1.22 10.47 14.80
CA LYS A 119 0.13 10.98 14.47
C LYS A 119 0.27 12.48 14.71
N GLY A 120 -0.78 13.19 15.14
CA GLY A 120 -0.81 14.65 15.31
C GLY A 120 -0.65 15.45 14.01
N LEU A 121 -0.85 14.79 12.84
CA LEU A 121 -0.62 15.41 11.53
C LEU A 121 -1.70 16.42 11.16
N TYR A 122 -2.97 16.13 11.48
CA TYR A 122 -4.09 17.03 11.22
C TYR A 122 -4.02 18.26 12.12
N GLU A 123 -3.64 18.07 13.38
CA GLU A 123 -3.43 19.17 14.31
C GLU A 123 -2.30 20.09 13.85
N SER A 124 -1.16 19.53 13.44
CA SER A 124 -0.02 20.29 12.93
C SER A 124 -0.34 21.01 11.62
N ALA A 125 -1.10 20.39 10.70
CA ALA A 125 -1.55 21.04 9.48
C ALA A 125 -2.49 22.23 9.78
N ARG A 126 -3.43 22.06 10.71
CA ARG A 126 -4.34 23.13 11.14
C ARG A 126 -3.61 24.32 11.78
N LYS A 127 -2.49 24.06 12.46
CA LYS A 127 -1.63 25.09 13.04
C LYS A 127 -0.70 25.76 12.01
N GLY A 128 -0.66 25.27 10.76
CA GLY A 128 0.26 25.74 9.73
C GLY A 128 1.71 25.30 9.93
N GLU A 129 1.94 24.28 10.77
CA GLU A 129 3.27 23.70 11.04
C GLU A 129 3.73 22.75 9.94
N ILE A 130 2.79 22.25 9.13
CA ILE A 130 3.02 21.37 7.98
C ILE A 130 2.31 21.97 6.78
N SER A 131 3.02 22.13 5.66
CA SER A 131 2.48 22.48 4.36
C SER A 131 2.28 21.24 3.48
N ASP A 132 1.59 21.39 2.36
CA ASP A 132 1.32 20.32 1.39
C ASP A 132 0.59 19.12 2.03
N PHE A 133 -0.29 19.40 2.98
CA PHE A 133 -1.03 18.36 3.69
C PHE A 133 -2.29 17.95 2.92
N VAL A 134 -2.39 16.66 2.60
CA VAL A 134 -3.55 16.10 1.88
C VAL A 134 -4.78 16.07 2.78
N GLY A 135 -5.82 16.72 2.36
CA GLY A 135 -7.06 16.94 3.09
C GLY A 135 -7.26 18.39 3.55
N TYR A 136 -6.19 19.22 3.50
CA TYR A 136 -6.24 20.67 3.74
C TYR A 136 -5.75 21.45 2.52
N ASP A 137 -4.44 21.40 2.23
CA ASP A 137 -3.81 22.17 1.16
C ASP A 137 -3.95 21.47 -0.20
N ILE A 138 -3.98 20.13 -0.16
CA ILE A 138 -4.07 19.28 -1.33
C ILE A 138 -5.34 18.46 -1.25
N GLU A 139 -6.18 18.56 -2.28
CA GLU A 139 -7.35 17.71 -2.41
C GLU A 139 -6.93 16.26 -2.64
N PHE A 140 -7.58 15.31 -1.94
CA PHE A 140 -7.39 13.90 -2.20
C PHE A 140 -8.21 13.48 -3.43
N PRO A 141 -7.57 13.07 -4.54
CA PRO A 141 -8.30 12.65 -5.73
C PRO A 141 -8.97 11.30 -5.48
N ILE A 142 -10.29 11.29 -5.44
CA ILE A 142 -11.08 10.06 -5.25
C ILE A 142 -10.87 9.13 -6.45
N PRO A 143 -10.44 7.87 -6.24
CA PRO A 143 -10.29 6.90 -7.32
C PRO A 143 -11.60 6.69 -8.06
N LYS A 144 -11.57 6.76 -9.41
CA LYS A 144 -12.79 6.72 -10.24
C LYS A 144 -13.45 5.34 -10.30
N ALA A 145 -12.65 4.28 -10.23
CA ALA A 145 -13.12 2.90 -10.37
C ALA A 145 -12.20 1.95 -9.58
N PRO A 146 -12.18 2.06 -8.24
CA PRO A 146 -11.49 1.07 -7.41
C PRO A 146 -12.23 -0.28 -7.50
N ASN A 147 -11.52 -1.38 -7.31
CA ASN A 147 -12.16 -2.70 -7.21
C ASN A 147 -13.04 -2.77 -5.95
N ILE A 148 -12.57 -2.17 -4.86
CA ILE A 148 -13.28 -2.17 -3.58
C ILE A 148 -13.26 -0.75 -3.02
N HIS A 149 -14.42 -0.25 -2.58
CA HIS A 149 -14.55 1.03 -1.89
C HIS A 149 -15.20 0.82 -0.52
N LEU A 150 -14.49 1.16 0.55
CA LEU A 150 -14.93 0.94 1.93
C LEU A 150 -14.88 2.23 2.75
N LYS A 151 -15.98 2.52 3.45
CA LYS A 151 -16.04 3.60 4.44
C LYS A 151 -15.62 3.06 5.81
N THR A 152 -14.59 3.68 6.40
CA THR A 152 -13.99 3.25 7.67
C THR A 152 -14.51 4.02 8.88
N ASP A 153 -15.38 5.00 8.66
CA ASP A 153 -16.08 5.81 9.68
C ASP A 153 -17.52 5.35 9.96
N GLN A 154 -17.91 4.21 9.40
CA GLN A 154 -19.19 3.55 9.65
C GLN A 154 -19.03 2.43 10.69
N ASN A 155 -20.17 1.83 11.09
CA ASN A 155 -20.29 0.84 12.16
C ASN A 155 -19.61 -0.52 11.85
N LYS A 156 -18.45 -0.52 11.16
CA LYS A 156 -17.66 -1.71 10.88
C LYS A 156 -16.29 -1.62 11.48
N THR A 157 -15.86 -2.67 12.14
CA THR A 157 -14.50 -2.83 12.64
C THR A 157 -13.51 -3.06 11.51
N ALA A 158 -12.22 -2.78 11.74
CA ALA A 158 -11.16 -3.07 10.77
C ALA A 158 -11.14 -4.56 10.36
N LYS A 159 -11.52 -5.46 11.28
CA LYS A 159 -11.61 -6.91 11.00
C LYS A 159 -12.74 -7.25 10.02
N GLU A 160 -13.90 -6.63 10.18
CA GLU A 160 -15.04 -6.82 9.26
C GLU A 160 -14.72 -6.25 7.88
N LEU A 161 -14.13 -5.06 7.81
CA LEU A 161 -13.68 -4.47 6.56
C LEU A 161 -12.63 -5.34 5.85
N THR A 162 -11.67 -5.90 6.62
CA THR A 162 -10.69 -6.83 6.08
C THR A 162 -11.33 -8.10 5.55
N THR A 163 -12.39 -8.60 6.20
CA THR A 163 -13.10 -9.77 5.71
C THR A 163 -13.75 -9.51 4.35
N ILE A 164 -14.35 -8.34 4.14
CA ILE A 164 -14.91 -7.95 2.83
C ILE A 164 -13.83 -7.94 1.75
N ILE A 165 -12.65 -7.37 2.05
CA ILE A 165 -11.53 -7.37 1.10
C ILE A 165 -11.07 -8.81 0.80
N TYR A 166 -10.91 -9.62 1.84
CA TYR A 166 -10.45 -10.99 1.69
C TYR A 166 -11.40 -11.84 0.85
N ASP A 167 -12.71 -11.74 1.10
CA ASP A 167 -13.72 -12.53 0.37
C ASP A 167 -13.74 -12.17 -1.11
N GLU A 168 -13.50 -10.90 -1.47
CA GLU A 168 -13.41 -10.45 -2.86
C GLU A 168 -12.19 -11.03 -3.58
N ILE A 169 -11.03 -11.08 -2.92
CA ILE A 169 -9.78 -11.58 -3.52
C ILE A 169 -9.59 -13.10 -3.37
N TYR A 170 -10.42 -13.76 -2.56
CA TYR A 170 -10.23 -15.17 -2.14
C TYR A 170 -10.18 -16.14 -3.33
N HIS A 171 -11.01 -15.92 -4.33
CA HIS A 171 -11.03 -16.77 -5.53
C HIS A 171 -9.69 -16.79 -6.25
N ASP A 172 -9.08 -15.63 -6.43
CA ASP A 172 -7.81 -15.47 -7.12
C ASP A 172 -6.63 -15.97 -6.29
N LEU A 173 -6.68 -15.81 -4.96
CA LEU A 173 -5.72 -16.43 -4.04
C LEU A 173 -5.71 -17.96 -4.17
N ASN A 174 -6.86 -18.58 -4.30
CA ASN A 174 -6.98 -20.04 -4.41
C ASN A 174 -6.58 -20.56 -5.82
N LEU A 175 -6.82 -19.81 -6.87
CA LEU A 175 -6.35 -20.17 -8.22
C LEU A 175 -4.82 -20.16 -8.27
N ALA A 176 -4.18 -19.17 -7.65
CA ALA A 176 -2.72 -19.11 -7.55
C ALA A 176 -2.14 -20.29 -6.75
N ASN A 177 -2.85 -20.77 -5.71
CA ASN A 177 -2.44 -21.92 -4.91
C ASN A 177 -2.57 -23.26 -5.64
N LYS A 178 -3.46 -23.41 -6.62
CA LYS A 178 -3.61 -24.64 -7.43
C LYS A 178 -2.45 -24.86 -8.42
N ASN A 179 -1.68 -23.82 -8.76
CA ASN A 179 -0.47 -23.93 -9.55
C ASN A 179 0.78 -24.27 -8.69
N THR A 180 0.61 -25.17 -7.75
CA THR A 180 1.60 -25.55 -6.72
C THR A 180 2.91 -26.12 -7.28
N ASP A 181 2.92 -26.65 -8.48
CA ASP A 181 4.14 -27.23 -9.09
C ASP A 181 5.16 -26.16 -9.51
N LEU A 182 4.66 -24.99 -9.92
CA LEU A 182 5.51 -23.83 -10.20
C LEU A 182 6.06 -23.19 -8.90
N LYS A 183 5.26 -23.19 -7.82
CA LYS A 183 5.66 -22.67 -6.50
C LYS A 183 6.71 -23.54 -5.81
N SER A 184 6.70 -24.85 -5.97
CA SER A 184 7.74 -25.75 -5.45
C SER A 184 9.11 -25.45 -6.09
N ARG A 185 9.16 -25.20 -7.38
CA ARG A 185 10.39 -24.79 -8.10
C ARG A 185 10.85 -23.39 -7.75
N LEU A 186 9.91 -22.48 -7.41
CA LEU A 186 10.22 -21.12 -6.94
C LEU A 186 10.63 -21.08 -5.46
N SER A 187 10.20 -22.05 -4.65
CA SER A 187 10.65 -22.19 -3.25
C SER A 187 12.15 -22.50 -3.15
N GLU A 188 12.70 -23.25 -4.10
CA GLU A 188 14.16 -23.46 -4.19
C GLU A 188 14.89 -22.18 -4.63
N ALA A 189 14.26 -21.35 -5.46
CA ALA A 189 14.80 -20.04 -5.86
C ALA A 189 14.65 -18.98 -4.73
N ARG A 190 13.67 -19.12 -3.83
CA ARG A 190 13.48 -18.23 -2.66
C ARG A 190 14.70 -18.16 -1.75
N ASN A 191 15.40 -19.28 -1.55
CA ASN A 191 16.63 -19.33 -0.75
C ASN A 191 17.82 -18.66 -1.46
N ALA A 192 17.72 -18.35 -2.75
CA ALA A 192 18.76 -17.72 -3.55
C ALA A 192 18.51 -16.22 -3.81
N ILE A 193 17.27 -15.73 -3.59
CA ILE A 193 16.96 -14.31 -3.75
C ILE A 193 17.10 -13.64 -2.39
N ASP A 194 18.28 -13.12 -2.14
CA ASP A 194 18.55 -12.27 -0.99
C ASP A 194 17.66 -11.01 -1.09
N TYR A 195 16.63 -10.98 -0.25
CA TYR A 195 15.70 -9.83 -0.15
C TYR A 195 16.48 -8.51 0.07
N ALA A 196 17.57 -8.59 0.85
CA ALA A 196 18.48 -7.46 1.03
C ALA A 196 19.16 -7.03 -0.27
N ALA A 197 19.44 -7.94 -1.19
CA ALA A 197 20.05 -7.63 -2.48
C ALA A 197 19.06 -6.95 -3.45
N ILE A 198 17.77 -7.32 -3.41
CA ILE A 198 16.72 -6.63 -4.17
C ILE A 198 16.54 -5.23 -3.60
N VAL A 199 16.36 -5.12 -2.30
CA VAL A 199 16.22 -3.83 -1.60
C VAL A 199 17.45 -2.96 -1.80
N SER A 200 18.70 -3.50 -1.70
CA SER A 200 19.91 -2.73 -1.93
C SER A 200 20.12 -2.28 -3.37
N LYS A 201 19.65 -3.04 -4.36
CA LYS A 201 19.65 -2.61 -5.77
C LYS A 201 18.63 -1.53 -6.06
N LEU A 202 17.48 -1.55 -5.38
CA LEU A 202 16.42 -0.56 -5.52
C LEU A 202 16.68 0.73 -4.73
N ILE A 203 17.53 0.65 -3.68
CA ILE A 203 17.93 1.80 -2.84
C ILE A 203 19.15 2.54 -3.42
N LYS A 204 19.74 2.11 -4.54
CA LYS A 204 20.81 2.93 -5.16
C LYS A 204 20.22 4.30 -5.49
N PRO A 205 20.83 5.39 -4.96
CA PRO A 205 20.34 6.72 -5.26
C PRO A 205 20.34 6.92 -6.78
N LEU A 206 19.23 7.42 -7.31
CA LEU A 206 19.17 8.02 -8.64
C LEU A 206 19.99 9.30 -8.55
N GLY A 207 21.31 9.16 -8.66
CA GLY A 207 22.18 10.29 -8.51
C GLY A 207 23.52 10.04 -9.14
N GLY A 208 23.83 10.87 -10.05
CA GLY A 208 25.12 11.06 -10.67
C GLY A 208 24.92 11.75 -11.98
#